data_494ee476a98bff71808f4fa7a2a18dcf
#
_entry.id   494ee476a98bff71808f4fa7a2a18dcf
#
_cell.length_a   1.000
_cell.length_b   1.000
_cell.length_c   1.000
_cell.angle_alpha   90.00
_cell.angle_beta   90.00
_cell.angle_gamma   90.00
#
_symmetry.space_group_name_H-M   'P 1'
#
loop_
_entity.id
_entity.type
_entity.pdbx_description
1 polymer ?
#
loop_
_entity_poly.entity_id
_entity_poly.type
_entity_poly.pdbx_seq_one_letter_code
_entity_poly.pdbx_strand_id
1 'polypeptide(L)'
;MGEVTMPKNLILVRHGQSEANVIQRADKAGDQALFSEETMLVADRSWRLTDAGVAQAHAAGTWITNHVDDLDRCITSPYVRTRETAANLGLVGARWEENRVVRERSWGEISPLPRKVFEEQYAHNALLRRKDPLYWAPPAGESIANVAENRVRNMLSTLHRESSEQNVLVVTHGDFMWSTRLVLERWSDEEFLRYDKDSEMTIFNCTVLHYTRISPDTGEVAPWMRWVRAAHPFCDRTTGQWRMVEQPWQRFDRDYLSNEELLAVAEEQARLLSE
;
A
#
# COMPACT_ATOMS: atom_id res chain seq x y z
N MET A 1 16.71 30.70 -2.63
CA MET A 1 16.34 29.28 -2.71
C MET A 1 15.02 29.14 -1.97
N GLY A 2 13.97 28.62 -2.64
CA GLY A 2 12.70 28.35 -1.96
C GLY A 2 12.89 27.34 -0.83
N GLU A 3 12.00 27.35 0.15
CA GLU A 3 11.97 26.36 1.22
C GLU A 3 11.72 24.97 0.61
N VAL A 4 12.52 23.97 0.99
CA VAL A 4 12.35 22.59 0.52
C VAL A 4 11.21 21.97 1.32
N THR A 5 10.15 21.54 0.65
CA THR A 5 8.94 21.00 1.25
C THR A 5 8.62 19.62 0.70
N MET A 6 7.66 18.92 1.31
CA MET A 6 7.08 17.72 0.74
C MET A 6 6.33 18.04 -0.58
N PRO A 7 6.08 17.05 -1.44
CA PRO A 7 5.14 17.20 -2.54
C PRO A 7 3.82 17.84 -2.10
N LYS A 8 3.16 18.56 -2.99
CA LYS A 8 1.82 19.11 -2.73
C LYS A 8 0.79 17.96 -2.61
N ASN A 9 0.87 17.04 -3.57
CA ASN A 9 0.08 15.80 -3.56
C ASN A 9 0.99 14.59 -3.72
N LEU A 10 0.72 13.52 -2.97
CA LEU A 10 1.31 12.20 -3.13
C LEU A 10 0.18 11.18 -3.32
N ILE A 11 0.11 10.62 -4.51
CA ILE A 11 -0.89 9.65 -4.89
C ILE A 11 -0.22 8.27 -4.95
N LEU A 12 -0.67 7.33 -4.13
CA LEU A 12 -0.22 5.94 -4.17
C LEU A 12 -1.31 5.08 -4.81
N VAL A 13 -0.93 4.21 -5.72
CA VAL A 13 -1.84 3.25 -6.36
C VAL A 13 -1.30 1.84 -6.17
N ARG A 14 -2.09 0.96 -5.54
CA ARG A 14 -1.78 -0.47 -5.54
C ARG A 14 -1.96 -1.02 -6.96
N HIS A 15 -1.09 -1.93 -7.39
CA HIS A 15 -1.26 -2.61 -8.67
C HIS A 15 -2.65 -3.27 -8.79
N GLY A 16 -3.17 -3.40 -10.01
CA GLY A 16 -4.41 -4.10 -10.34
C GLY A 16 -4.35 -5.59 -9.99
N GLN A 17 -5.49 -6.27 -10.05
CA GLN A 17 -5.53 -7.71 -9.80
C GLN A 17 -4.54 -8.43 -10.71
N SER A 18 -3.64 -9.21 -10.10
CA SER A 18 -2.68 -10.06 -10.81
C SER A 18 -3.06 -11.54 -10.71
N GLU A 19 -2.45 -12.36 -11.57
CA GLU A 19 -2.55 -13.81 -11.53
C GLU A 19 -2.24 -14.36 -10.13
N ALA A 20 -1.19 -13.86 -9.47
CA ALA A 20 -0.86 -14.23 -8.09
C ALA A 20 -1.99 -13.90 -7.11
N ASN A 21 -2.73 -12.79 -7.29
CA ASN A 21 -3.86 -12.47 -6.44
C ASN A 21 -5.04 -13.44 -6.63
N VAL A 22 -5.23 -13.95 -7.83
CA VAL A 22 -6.24 -14.99 -8.10
C VAL A 22 -5.88 -16.28 -7.37
N ILE A 23 -4.62 -16.74 -7.51
CA ILE A 23 -4.10 -17.94 -6.83
C ILE A 23 -4.23 -17.79 -5.30
N GLN A 24 -3.78 -16.66 -4.73
CA GLN A 24 -3.87 -16.41 -3.29
C GLN A 24 -5.31 -16.34 -2.77
N ARG A 25 -6.24 -15.83 -3.58
CA ARG A 25 -7.67 -15.79 -3.21
C ARG A 25 -8.29 -17.18 -3.21
N ALA A 26 -7.97 -18.02 -4.20
CA ALA A 26 -8.39 -19.41 -4.25
C ALA A 26 -7.87 -20.19 -3.04
N ASP A 27 -6.58 -20.04 -2.71
CA ASP A 27 -5.95 -20.68 -1.55
C ASP A 27 -6.62 -20.26 -0.21
N LYS A 28 -6.92 -18.97 -0.04
CA LYS A 28 -7.68 -18.49 1.12
C LYS A 28 -9.08 -19.09 1.23
N ALA A 29 -9.70 -19.45 0.10
CA ALA A 29 -10.98 -20.13 0.05
C ALA A 29 -10.84 -21.66 0.20
N GLY A 30 -9.63 -22.19 0.37
CA GLY A 30 -9.33 -23.62 0.52
C GLY A 30 -9.11 -24.36 -0.80
N ASP A 31 -9.13 -23.67 -1.94
CA ASP A 31 -8.86 -24.23 -3.26
C ASP A 31 -7.39 -24.01 -3.63
N GLN A 32 -6.63 -25.10 -3.65
CA GLN A 32 -5.20 -25.10 -3.99
C GLN A 32 -4.92 -25.60 -5.42
N ALA A 33 -5.96 -25.84 -6.24
CA ALA A 33 -5.80 -26.38 -7.59
C ALA A 33 -4.93 -25.50 -8.51
N LEU A 34 -4.83 -24.20 -8.22
CA LEU A 34 -3.99 -23.25 -8.95
C LEU A 34 -2.52 -23.26 -8.51
N PHE A 35 -2.16 -23.93 -7.41
CA PHE A 35 -0.78 -24.13 -7.02
C PHE A 35 -0.22 -25.38 -7.72
N SER A 36 0.53 -25.14 -8.79
CA SER A 36 1.32 -26.18 -9.48
C SER A 36 2.82 -25.94 -9.25
N GLU A 37 3.65 -26.93 -9.59
CA GLU A 37 5.10 -26.74 -9.59
C GLU A 37 5.51 -25.55 -10.46
N GLU A 38 4.85 -25.34 -11.60
CA GLU A 38 5.12 -24.23 -12.49
C GLU A 38 4.80 -22.88 -11.83
N THR A 39 3.64 -22.74 -11.17
CA THR A 39 3.26 -21.51 -10.49
C THR A 39 4.15 -21.21 -9.29
N MET A 40 4.62 -22.21 -8.55
CA MET A 40 5.56 -22.04 -7.45
C MET A 40 6.96 -21.59 -7.90
N LEU A 41 7.34 -21.85 -9.15
CA LEU A 41 8.61 -21.41 -9.74
C LEU A 41 8.55 -20.00 -10.36
N VAL A 42 7.37 -19.42 -10.48
CA VAL A 42 7.24 -18.04 -11.01
C VAL A 42 7.80 -17.05 -10.01
N ALA A 43 8.80 -16.30 -10.44
CA ALA A 43 9.35 -15.22 -9.63
C ALA A 43 8.27 -14.18 -9.32
N ASP A 44 8.13 -13.76 -8.05
CA ASP A 44 7.08 -12.84 -7.61
C ASP A 44 6.98 -11.55 -8.47
N ARG A 45 8.11 -11.05 -8.96
CA ARG A 45 8.17 -9.87 -9.83
C ARG A 45 7.56 -10.06 -11.23
N SER A 46 7.32 -11.32 -11.66
CA SER A 46 6.95 -11.66 -13.04
C SER A 46 5.44 -11.85 -13.26
N TRP A 47 4.65 -11.87 -12.19
CA TRP A 47 3.20 -12.01 -12.26
C TRP A 47 2.54 -10.87 -13.02
N ARG A 48 1.68 -11.19 -13.97
CA ARG A 48 0.97 -10.26 -14.83
C ARG A 48 -0.39 -9.85 -14.25
N LEU A 49 -0.97 -8.77 -14.81
CA LEU A 49 -2.36 -8.42 -14.53
C LEU A 49 -3.32 -9.40 -15.21
N THR A 50 -4.48 -9.58 -14.58
CA THR A 50 -5.67 -10.16 -15.22
C THR A 50 -6.43 -9.07 -15.99
N ASP A 51 -7.40 -9.48 -16.85
CA ASP A 51 -8.31 -8.52 -17.51
C ASP A 51 -9.05 -7.63 -16.51
N ALA A 52 -9.46 -8.20 -15.36
CA ALA A 52 -10.05 -7.43 -14.27
C ALA A 52 -9.05 -6.41 -13.69
N GLY A 53 -7.77 -6.79 -13.57
CA GLY A 53 -6.71 -5.85 -13.13
C GLY A 53 -6.50 -4.69 -14.09
N VAL A 54 -6.57 -4.94 -15.39
CA VAL A 54 -6.52 -3.90 -16.44
C VAL A 54 -7.72 -2.96 -16.32
N ALA A 55 -8.93 -3.50 -16.21
CA ALA A 55 -10.15 -2.69 -16.04
C ALA A 55 -10.13 -1.83 -14.75
N GLN A 56 -9.60 -2.38 -13.64
CA GLN A 56 -9.37 -1.65 -12.41
C GLN A 56 -8.39 -0.48 -12.59
N ALA A 57 -7.31 -0.70 -13.35
CA ALA A 57 -6.32 0.34 -13.65
C ALA A 57 -6.95 1.50 -14.45
N HIS A 58 -7.76 1.21 -15.47
CA HIS A 58 -8.49 2.24 -16.21
C HIS A 58 -9.42 3.06 -15.31
N ALA A 59 -10.17 2.40 -14.41
CA ALA A 59 -11.05 3.11 -13.47
C ALA A 59 -10.24 4.03 -12.52
N ALA A 60 -9.12 3.54 -11.99
CA ALA A 60 -8.23 4.33 -11.15
C ALA A 60 -7.62 5.52 -11.90
N GLY A 61 -7.19 5.33 -13.15
CA GLY A 61 -6.65 6.40 -14.00
C GLY A 61 -7.68 7.50 -14.29
N THR A 62 -8.92 7.11 -14.61
CA THR A 62 -10.03 8.06 -14.77
C THR A 62 -10.27 8.86 -13.49
N TRP A 63 -10.24 8.19 -12.34
CA TRP A 63 -10.38 8.88 -11.06
C TRP A 63 -9.25 9.87 -10.82
N ILE A 64 -7.99 9.47 -11.03
CA ILE A 64 -6.82 10.33 -10.84
C ILE A 64 -6.93 11.58 -11.71
N THR A 65 -7.23 11.44 -13.00
CA THR A 65 -7.39 12.55 -13.95
C THR A 65 -8.48 13.56 -13.54
N ASN A 66 -9.52 13.09 -12.88
CA ASN A 66 -10.62 13.95 -12.41
C ASN A 66 -10.33 14.66 -11.07
N HIS A 67 -9.30 14.27 -10.34
CA HIS A 67 -9.06 14.75 -8.97
C HIS A 67 -7.68 15.37 -8.75
N VAL A 68 -6.77 15.17 -9.66
CA VAL A 68 -5.40 15.70 -9.58
C VAL A 68 -5.09 16.32 -10.93
N ASP A 69 -4.67 17.56 -10.91
CA ASP A 69 -4.18 18.28 -12.08
C ASP A 69 -2.90 17.60 -12.65
N ASP A 70 -2.12 18.29 -13.39
CA ASP A 70 -0.90 17.79 -14.00
C ASP A 70 -0.01 17.01 -12.99
N LEU A 71 0.40 15.82 -13.39
CA LEU A 71 1.33 15.00 -12.63
C LEU A 71 2.77 15.36 -13.04
N ASP A 72 3.54 15.86 -12.09
CA ASP A 72 4.93 16.29 -12.32
C ASP A 72 5.90 15.11 -12.34
N ARG A 73 5.62 14.08 -11.52
CA ARG A 73 6.49 12.90 -11.38
C ARG A 73 5.68 11.63 -11.24
N CYS A 74 5.96 10.64 -12.08
CA CYS A 74 5.32 9.33 -12.03
C CYS A 74 6.36 8.23 -11.76
N ILE A 75 6.17 7.49 -10.69
CA ILE A 75 7.08 6.43 -10.22
C ILE A 75 6.34 5.09 -10.25
N THR A 76 7.03 4.03 -10.67
CA THR A 76 6.50 2.67 -10.59
C THR A 76 7.53 1.70 -10.01
N SER A 77 7.04 0.67 -9.33
CA SER A 77 7.86 -0.50 -9.01
C SER A 77 8.28 -1.23 -10.29
N PRO A 78 9.47 -1.89 -10.32
CA PRO A 78 9.92 -2.64 -11.50
C PRO A 78 9.20 -4.00 -11.69
N TYR A 79 8.19 -4.33 -10.89
CA TYR A 79 7.43 -5.56 -11.03
C TYR A 79 6.46 -5.48 -12.22
N VAL A 80 6.24 -6.58 -12.94
CA VAL A 80 5.40 -6.61 -14.15
C VAL A 80 4.00 -6.06 -13.86
N ARG A 81 3.33 -6.52 -12.81
CA ARG A 81 1.98 -6.08 -12.43
C ARG A 81 1.86 -4.58 -12.16
N THR A 82 2.91 -3.93 -11.64
CA THR A 82 2.91 -2.47 -11.42
C THR A 82 3.19 -1.69 -12.69
N ARG A 83 4.09 -2.18 -13.55
CA ARG A 83 4.31 -1.60 -14.89
C ARG A 83 3.05 -1.67 -15.74
N GLU A 84 2.39 -2.83 -15.78
CA GLU A 84 1.13 -3.00 -16.51
C GLU A 84 0.03 -2.11 -15.93
N THR A 85 -0.06 -1.97 -14.59
CA THR A 85 -0.99 -1.04 -13.96
C THR A 85 -0.70 0.39 -14.39
N ALA A 86 0.54 0.85 -14.27
CA ALA A 86 0.97 2.20 -14.64
C ALA A 86 0.62 2.53 -16.10
N ALA A 87 0.91 1.61 -17.01
CA ALA A 87 0.59 1.79 -18.44
C ALA A 87 -0.92 1.86 -18.69
N ASN A 88 -1.73 1.07 -17.96
CA ASN A 88 -3.18 1.01 -18.12
C ASN A 88 -3.95 2.08 -17.30
N LEU A 89 -3.29 2.94 -16.53
CA LEU A 89 -3.95 4.13 -15.97
C LEU A 89 -4.41 5.10 -17.08
N GLY A 90 -3.84 5.04 -18.28
CA GLY A 90 -4.24 5.88 -19.42
C GLY A 90 -3.93 7.37 -19.24
N LEU A 91 -2.93 7.71 -18.43
CA LEU A 91 -2.53 9.09 -18.14
C LEU A 91 -1.76 9.68 -19.32
N VAL A 92 -2.36 10.63 -20.00
CA VAL A 92 -1.80 11.25 -21.19
C VAL A 92 -0.50 12.00 -20.86
N GLY A 93 0.57 11.72 -21.58
CA GLY A 93 1.86 12.39 -21.40
C GLY A 93 2.68 11.91 -20.20
N ALA A 94 2.18 10.98 -19.38
CA ALA A 94 2.92 10.48 -18.23
C ALA A 94 4.25 9.82 -18.64
N ARG A 95 5.32 10.17 -17.93
CA ARG A 95 6.64 9.56 -18.07
C ARG A 95 7.03 8.89 -16.76
N TRP A 96 7.42 7.63 -16.84
CA TRP A 96 7.61 6.77 -15.68
C TRP A 96 9.07 6.56 -15.31
N GLU A 97 9.38 6.78 -14.04
CA GLU A 97 10.62 6.36 -13.39
C GLU A 97 10.41 5.01 -12.68
N GLU A 98 11.26 4.03 -12.92
CA GLU A 98 11.26 2.78 -12.17
C GLU A 98 12.10 2.93 -10.90
N ASN A 99 11.51 2.61 -9.75
CA ASN A 99 12.21 2.69 -8.48
C ASN A 99 12.03 1.40 -7.65
N ARG A 100 13.15 0.73 -7.33
CA ARG A 100 13.14 -0.50 -6.53
C ARG A 100 12.73 -0.30 -5.07
N VAL A 101 12.83 0.92 -4.57
CA VAL A 101 12.42 1.26 -3.20
C VAL A 101 10.92 0.99 -3.00
N VAL A 102 10.10 1.21 -4.03
CA VAL A 102 8.64 1.03 -3.97
C VAL A 102 8.16 -0.38 -4.39
N ARG A 103 9.05 -1.38 -4.40
CA ARG A 103 8.67 -2.78 -4.66
C ARG A 103 7.84 -3.36 -3.51
N GLU A 104 7.25 -4.55 -3.74
CA GLU A 104 6.53 -5.27 -2.70
C GLU A 104 7.46 -5.69 -1.55
N ARG A 105 6.90 -5.87 -0.37
CA ARG A 105 7.56 -6.51 0.77
C ARG A 105 8.09 -7.87 0.35
N SER A 106 9.32 -8.18 0.73
CA SER A 106 9.86 -9.49 0.50
C SER A 106 9.23 -10.51 1.47
N TRP A 107 8.56 -11.50 0.92
CA TRP A 107 8.00 -12.63 1.66
C TRP A 107 9.01 -13.77 1.85
N GLY A 108 10.26 -13.58 1.40
CA GLY A 108 11.35 -14.53 1.57
C GLY A 108 11.00 -15.94 1.09
N GLU A 109 11.35 -16.93 1.91
CA GLU A 109 11.19 -18.35 1.57
C GLU A 109 9.70 -18.80 1.51
N ILE A 110 8.79 -18.07 2.13
CA ILE A 110 7.37 -18.42 2.15
C ILE A 110 6.58 -17.86 0.98
N SER A 111 7.20 -17.02 0.12
CA SER A 111 6.51 -16.37 -1.00
C SER A 111 5.77 -17.35 -1.92
N PRO A 112 6.37 -18.49 -2.31
CA PRO A 112 5.72 -19.41 -3.23
C PRO A 112 4.82 -20.46 -2.55
N LEU A 113 4.69 -20.44 -1.21
CA LEU A 113 4.02 -21.53 -0.49
C LEU A 113 2.52 -21.31 -0.37
N PRO A 114 1.69 -22.36 -0.57
CA PRO A 114 0.30 -22.36 -0.16
C PRO A 114 0.17 -22.11 1.36
N ARG A 115 -0.92 -21.44 1.75
CA ARG A 115 -1.17 -21.08 3.15
C ARG A 115 -1.10 -22.30 4.09
N LYS A 116 -1.70 -23.41 3.72
CA LYS A 116 -1.70 -24.63 4.52
C LYS A 116 -0.27 -25.16 4.74
N VAL A 117 0.54 -25.16 3.66
CA VAL A 117 1.94 -25.60 3.73
C VAL A 117 2.76 -24.67 4.65
N PHE A 118 2.54 -23.36 4.56
CA PHE A 118 3.16 -22.41 5.47
C PHE A 118 2.75 -22.67 6.93
N GLU A 119 1.46 -22.86 7.20
CA GLU A 119 0.95 -23.11 8.56
C GLU A 119 1.46 -24.44 9.15
N GLU A 120 1.70 -25.46 8.32
CA GLU A 120 2.23 -26.75 8.76
C GLU A 120 3.75 -26.74 8.93
N GLN A 121 4.50 -26.26 7.92
CA GLN A 121 5.97 -26.31 7.92
C GLN A 121 6.62 -25.20 8.74
N TYR A 122 5.93 -24.05 8.89
CA TYR A 122 6.41 -22.88 9.61
C TYR A 122 5.46 -22.49 10.76
N ALA A 123 4.93 -23.49 11.50
CA ALA A 123 3.90 -23.29 12.53
C ALA A 123 4.28 -22.22 13.57
N HIS A 124 5.55 -22.19 14.00
CA HIS A 124 6.03 -21.15 14.92
C HIS A 124 5.98 -19.74 14.26
N ASN A 125 6.40 -19.61 13.02
CA ASN A 125 6.33 -18.36 12.27
C ASN A 125 4.89 -17.90 12.04
N ALA A 126 3.98 -18.84 11.75
CA ALA A 126 2.56 -18.55 11.60
C ALA A 126 1.94 -18.01 12.89
N LEU A 127 2.36 -18.53 14.05
CA LEU A 127 1.96 -18.02 15.36
C LEU A 127 2.51 -16.61 15.61
N LEU A 128 3.81 -16.38 15.39
CA LEU A 128 4.44 -15.07 15.57
C LEU A 128 3.79 -14.01 14.68
N ARG A 129 3.51 -14.35 13.41
CA ARG A 129 2.82 -13.46 12.47
C ARG A 129 1.44 -13.03 12.98
N ARG A 130 0.70 -13.91 13.63
CA ARG A 130 -0.62 -13.58 14.19
C ARG A 130 -0.53 -12.71 15.45
N LYS A 131 0.52 -12.92 16.24
CA LYS A 131 0.74 -12.17 17.49
C LYS A 131 1.29 -10.77 17.26
N ASP A 132 2.24 -10.64 16.36
CA ASP A 132 2.93 -9.39 16.07
C ASP A 132 3.14 -9.21 14.57
N PRO A 133 2.10 -8.85 13.81
CA PRO A 133 2.18 -8.68 12.36
C PRO A 133 3.07 -7.50 11.94
N LEU A 134 3.31 -6.52 12.83
CA LEU A 134 4.14 -5.34 12.53
C LEU A 134 5.62 -5.69 12.44
N TYR A 135 6.15 -6.36 13.47
CA TYR A 135 7.60 -6.66 13.55
C TYR A 135 7.94 -8.06 13.04
N TRP A 136 6.96 -8.94 12.86
CA TRP A 136 7.24 -10.25 12.28
C TRP A 136 7.76 -10.15 10.85
N ALA A 137 8.90 -10.81 10.59
CA ALA A 137 9.45 -11.00 9.25
C ALA A 137 9.41 -12.49 8.88
N PRO A 138 9.03 -12.85 7.64
CA PRO A 138 9.19 -14.21 7.17
C PRO A 138 10.69 -14.55 7.05
N PRO A 139 11.07 -15.84 7.10
CA PRO A 139 12.46 -16.26 6.87
C PRO A 139 13.02 -15.67 5.56
N ALA A 140 14.16 -15.00 5.63
CA ALA A 140 14.80 -14.26 4.54
C ALA A 140 13.94 -13.14 3.90
N GLY A 141 12.92 -12.64 4.62
CA GLY A 141 12.03 -11.59 4.15
C GLY A 141 12.09 -10.30 4.98
N GLU A 142 11.09 -9.44 4.79
CA GLU A 142 10.97 -8.14 5.47
C GLU A 142 9.73 -8.14 6.38
N SER A 143 9.78 -7.46 7.54
CA SER A 143 8.59 -7.08 8.30
C SER A 143 7.95 -5.82 7.71
N ILE A 144 6.72 -5.49 8.14
CA ILE A 144 6.11 -4.19 7.82
C ILE A 144 6.96 -3.05 8.39
N ALA A 145 7.46 -3.19 9.62
CA ALA A 145 8.36 -2.22 10.24
C ALA A 145 9.65 -2.02 9.40
N ASN A 146 10.27 -3.10 8.88
CA ASN A 146 11.43 -2.97 7.99
C ASN A 146 11.12 -2.18 6.72
N VAL A 147 9.96 -2.43 6.09
CA VAL A 147 9.53 -1.67 4.90
C VAL A 147 9.31 -0.21 5.24
N ALA A 148 8.65 0.08 6.37
CA ALA A 148 8.38 1.43 6.85
C ALA A 148 9.69 2.21 7.09
N GLU A 149 10.59 1.67 7.90
CA GLU A 149 11.80 2.37 8.34
C GLU A 149 12.85 2.49 7.23
N ASN A 150 13.07 1.45 6.43
CA ASN A 150 14.14 1.44 5.47
C ASN A 150 13.75 1.94 4.08
N ARG A 151 12.51 1.68 3.63
CA ARG A 151 12.10 1.99 2.26
C ARG A 151 11.14 3.14 2.15
N VAL A 152 10.08 3.17 2.97
CA VAL A 152 9.13 4.29 2.95
C VAL A 152 9.80 5.58 3.35
N ARG A 153 10.56 5.60 4.46
CA ARG A 153 11.30 6.79 4.88
C ARG A 153 12.33 7.25 3.85
N ASN A 154 12.98 6.32 3.15
CA ASN A 154 13.90 6.64 2.05
C ASN A 154 13.16 7.31 0.89
N MET A 155 12.02 6.74 0.44
CA MET A 155 11.18 7.35 -0.60
C MET A 155 10.74 8.75 -0.19
N LEU A 156 10.18 8.92 1.00
CA LEU A 156 9.70 10.22 1.49
C LEU A 156 10.82 11.25 1.59
N SER A 157 12.01 10.84 2.06
CA SER A 157 13.19 11.70 2.10
C SER A 157 13.67 12.14 0.70
N THR A 158 13.59 11.24 -0.28
CA THR A 158 13.88 11.57 -1.68
C THR A 158 12.86 12.54 -2.26
N LEU A 159 11.57 12.28 -2.04
CA LEU A 159 10.51 13.16 -2.52
C LEU A 159 10.59 14.55 -1.87
N HIS A 160 10.92 14.63 -0.58
CA HIS A 160 11.14 15.90 0.10
C HIS A 160 12.25 16.73 -0.56
N ARG A 161 13.36 16.11 -0.96
CA ARG A 161 14.49 16.81 -1.59
C ARG A 161 14.27 17.18 -3.05
N GLU A 162 13.54 16.34 -3.79
CA GLU A 162 13.51 16.37 -5.26
C GLU A 162 12.16 16.74 -5.85
N SER A 163 11.08 16.72 -5.06
CA SER A 163 9.71 16.89 -5.54
C SER A 163 8.91 17.92 -4.74
N SER A 164 9.59 18.98 -4.27
CA SER A 164 8.95 20.08 -3.54
C SER A 164 7.82 20.70 -4.37
N GLU A 165 6.64 20.86 -3.77
CA GLU A 165 5.43 21.44 -4.38
C GLU A 165 4.86 20.68 -5.59
N GLN A 166 5.37 19.50 -5.92
CA GLN A 166 4.94 18.68 -7.05
C GLN A 166 3.73 17.80 -6.71
N ASN A 167 3.04 17.36 -7.78
CA ASN A 167 2.06 16.28 -7.75
C ASN A 167 2.77 14.98 -8.14
N VAL A 168 2.94 14.06 -7.20
CA VAL A 168 3.69 12.81 -7.38
C VAL A 168 2.75 11.62 -7.37
N LEU A 169 2.85 10.77 -8.39
CA LEU A 169 2.14 9.50 -8.48
C LEU A 169 3.11 8.33 -8.31
N VAL A 170 2.74 7.35 -7.49
CA VAL A 170 3.53 6.13 -7.25
C VAL A 170 2.65 4.90 -7.42
N VAL A 171 2.93 4.07 -8.43
CA VAL A 171 2.29 2.76 -8.59
C VAL A 171 3.13 1.70 -7.86
N THR A 172 2.53 1.04 -6.88
CA THR A 172 3.22 0.21 -5.91
C THR A 172 2.37 -1.00 -5.46
N HIS A 173 2.56 -1.50 -4.24
CA HIS A 173 2.03 -2.74 -3.71
C HIS A 173 1.33 -2.54 -2.37
N GLY A 174 0.58 -3.57 -1.95
CA GLY A 174 -0.25 -3.51 -0.75
C GLY A 174 0.54 -3.25 0.52
N ASP A 175 1.55 -4.06 0.82
CA ASP A 175 2.32 -3.93 2.05
C ASP A 175 3.17 -2.65 2.08
N PHE A 176 3.64 -2.17 0.91
CA PHE A 176 4.32 -0.88 0.82
C PHE A 176 3.39 0.29 1.13
N MET A 177 2.15 0.26 0.61
CA MET A 177 1.14 1.29 0.92
C MET A 177 0.74 1.24 2.39
N TRP A 178 0.58 0.05 2.96
CA TRP A 178 0.30 -0.17 4.38
C TRP A 178 1.40 0.43 5.27
N SER A 179 2.66 0.13 4.93
CA SER A 179 3.83 0.74 5.59
C SER A 179 3.89 2.26 5.40
N THR A 180 3.40 2.78 4.26
CA THR A 180 3.35 4.23 4.03
C THR A 180 2.30 4.90 4.91
N ARG A 181 1.14 4.27 5.13
CA ARG A 181 0.14 4.73 6.10
C ARG A 181 0.72 4.83 7.50
N LEU A 182 1.39 3.76 7.97
CA LEU A 182 2.06 3.74 9.27
C LEU A 182 2.99 4.96 9.47
N VAL A 183 3.80 5.30 8.45
CA VAL A 183 4.77 6.40 8.53
C VAL A 183 4.11 7.78 8.39
N LEU A 184 3.25 7.98 7.37
CA LEU A 184 2.66 9.30 7.07
C LEU A 184 1.56 9.67 8.05
N GLU A 185 0.66 8.73 8.35
CA GLU A 185 -0.46 8.93 9.27
C GLU A 185 -0.01 8.78 10.73
N ARG A 186 1.28 8.41 10.94
CA ARG A 186 1.95 8.36 12.25
C ARG A 186 1.29 7.43 13.25
N TRP A 187 0.83 6.29 12.75
CA TRP A 187 0.22 5.29 13.61
C TRP A 187 1.20 4.80 14.68
N SER A 188 0.72 4.68 15.89
CA SER A 188 1.41 3.93 16.92
C SER A 188 1.35 2.41 16.62
N ASP A 189 2.15 1.62 17.32
CA ASP A 189 2.14 0.16 17.16
C ASP A 189 0.74 -0.41 17.52
N GLU A 190 0.06 0.18 18.52
CA GLU A 190 -1.29 -0.20 18.95
C GLU A 190 -2.34 0.13 17.88
N GLU A 191 -2.22 1.30 17.25
CA GLU A 191 -3.09 1.69 16.14
C GLU A 191 -2.89 0.75 14.96
N PHE A 192 -1.64 0.40 14.63
CA PHE A 192 -1.36 -0.59 13.59
C PHE A 192 -2.03 -1.94 13.92
N LEU A 193 -1.87 -2.47 15.13
CA LEU A 193 -2.45 -3.75 15.54
C LEU A 193 -3.99 -3.75 15.50
N ARG A 194 -4.63 -2.61 15.76
CA ARG A 194 -6.08 -2.43 15.60
C ARG A 194 -6.49 -2.39 14.13
N TYR A 195 -5.80 -1.60 13.32
CA TYR A 195 -6.11 -1.42 11.90
C TYR A 195 -5.81 -2.66 11.06
N ASP A 196 -4.82 -3.48 11.44
CA ASP A 196 -4.53 -4.75 10.77
C ASP A 196 -5.69 -5.76 10.87
N LYS A 197 -6.51 -5.63 11.92
CA LYS A 197 -7.73 -6.43 12.13
C LYS A 197 -8.99 -5.80 11.51
N ASP A 198 -8.93 -4.54 11.07
CA ASP A 198 -10.06 -3.79 10.55
C ASP A 198 -10.22 -3.98 9.04
N SER A 199 -11.34 -4.57 8.62
CA SER A 199 -11.65 -4.79 7.21
C SER A 199 -11.85 -3.50 6.39
N GLU A 200 -12.24 -2.39 7.04
CA GLU A 200 -12.42 -1.10 6.38
C GLU A 200 -11.09 -0.47 5.95
N MET A 201 -10.01 -0.87 6.61
CA MET A 201 -8.65 -0.43 6.29
C MET A 201 -8.01 -1.22 5.13
N THR A 202 -8.73 -2.17 4.53
CA THR A 202 -8.22 -3.02 3.46
C THR A 202 -7.81 -2.21 2.22
N ILE A 203 -6.58 -2.38 1.78
CA ILE A 203 -6.08 -1.83 0.52
C ILE A 203 -6.36 -2.85 -0.60
N PHE A 204 -7.42 -2.64 -1.39
CA PHE A 204 -7.78 -3.49 -2.53
C PHE A 204 -6.85 -3.25 -3.74
N ASN A 205 -6.89 -4.14 -4.74
CA ASN A 205 -6.19 -3.89 -6.01
C ASN A 205 -6.70 -2.58 -6.63
N CYS A 206 -5.81 -1.77 -7.19
CA CYS A 206 -6.06 -0.41 -7.68
C CYS A 206 -6.71 0.55 -6.66
N THR A 207 -6.62 0.28 -5.35
CA THR A 207 -6.88 1.32 -4.35
C THR A 207 -5.93 2.48 -4.58
N VAL A 208 -6.50 3.68 -4.58
CA VAL A 208 -5.77 4.95 -4.59
C VAL A 208 -5.79 5.53 -3.18
N LEU A 209 -4.61 5.84 -2.63
CA LEU A 209 -4.45 6.70 -1.45
C LEU A 209 -3.94 8.05 -1.92
N HIS A 210 -4.73 9.10 -1.71
CA HIS A 210 -4.37 10.47 -2.07
C HIS A 210 -4.05 11.26 -0.81
N TYR A 211 -2.76 11.49 -0.59
CA TYR A 211 -2.25 12.37 0.46
C TYR A 211 -2.06 13.77 -0.08
N THR A 212 -2.44 14.78 0.69
CA THR A 212 -2.27 16.17 0.29
C THR A 212 -1.87 17.09 1.46
N ARG A 213 -1.20 18.18 1.11
CA ARG A 213 -0.93 19.30 2.00
C ARG A 213 -2.04 20.36 1.92
N ILE A 214 -2.91 20.27 0.92
CA ILE A 214 -4.00 21.23 0.70
C ILE A 214 -5.18 20.85 1.60
N SER A 215 -5.63 21.78 2.42
CA SER A 215 -6.85 21.61 3.21
C SER A 215 -8.06 21.45 2.28
N PRO A 216 -8.83 20.35 2.38
CA PRO A 216 -10.01 20.15 1.55
C PRO A 216 -11.11 21.21 1.81
N ASP A 217 -11.12 21.80 3.01
CA ASP A 217 -12.14 22.74 3.45
C ASP A 217 -11.79 24.19 3.10
N THR A 218 -10.51 24.59 3.25
CA THR A 218 -10.08 26.00 3.12
C THR A 218 -9.20 26.26 1.90
N GLY A 219 -8.62 25.23 1.28
CA GLY A 219 -7.61 25.36 0.21
C GLY A 219 -6.23 25.81 0.69
N GLU A 220 -6.02 26.02 1.99
CA GLU A 220 -4.72 26.40 2.55
C GLU A 220 -3.72 25.25 2.45
N VAL A 221 -2.47 25.60 2.16
CA VAL A 221 -1.38 24.62 2.02
C VAL A 221 -0.61 24.50 3.34
N ALA A 222 -0.68 23.32 3.96
CA ALA A 222 0.08 23.02 5.17
C ALA A 222 1.58 22.77 4.87
N PRO A 223 2.49 22.92 5.84
CA PRO A 223 3.92 22.66 5.66
C PRO A 223 4.24 21.17 5.45
N TRP A 224 3.36 20.25 5.83
CA TRP A 224 3.51 18.80 5.68
C TRP A 224 2.17 18.15 5.27
N MET A 225 2.20 16.88 4.84
CA MET A 225 0.99 16.09 4.57
C MET A 225 0.11 16.00 5.82
N ARG A 226 -1.18 16.32 5.67
CA ARG A 226 -2.16 16.34 6.77
C ARG A 226 -3.48 15.68 6.44
N TRP A 227 -3.76 15.46 5.18
CA TRP A 227 -5.03 14.88 4.75
C TRP A 227 -4.76 13.69 3.86
N VAL A 228 -5.60 12.68 4.02
CA VAL A 228 -5.64 11.49 3.17
C VAL A 228 -7.09 11.14 2.85
N ARG A 229 -7.31 10.68 1.63
CA ARG A 229 -8.52 9.96 1.27
C ARG A 229 -8.17 8.69 0.51
N ALA A 230 -9.03 7.68 0.61
CA ALA A 230 -8.94 6.48 -0.19
C ALA A 230 -10.04 6.45 -1.25
N ALA A 231 -9.73 5.87 -2.41
CA ALA A 231 -10.72 5.48 -3.40
C ALA A 231 -10.47 4.02 -3.79
N HIS A 232 -11.54 3.23 -3.84
CA HIS A 232 -11.47 1.80 -4.11
C HIS A 232 -12.22 1.44 -5.39
N PRO A 233 -11.70 0.55 -6.25
CA PRO A 233 -12.42 0.10 -7.41
C PRO A 233 -13.57 -0.81 -7.01
N PHE A 234 -14.73 -0.53 -7.57
CA PHE A 234 -15.97 -1.28 -7.42
C PHE A 234 -16.46 -1.72 -8.79
N CYS A 235 -16.79 -3.00 -8.92
CA CYS A 235 -17.42 -3.55 -10.12
C CYS A 235 -18.93 -3.64 -9.91
N ASP A 236 -19.69 -2.94 -10.72
CA ASP A 236 -21.13 -3.15 -10.78
C ASP A 236 -21.41 -4.51 -11.42
N ARG A 237 -21.94 -5.43 -10.63
CA ARG A 237 -22.20 -6.80 -11.08
C ARG A 237 -23.28 -6.91 -12.17
N THR A 238 -24.14 -5.88 -12.30
CA THR A 238 -25.20 -5.86 -13.31
C THR A 238 -24.67 -5.44 -14.66
N THR A 239 -23.80 -4.43 -14.68
CA THR A 239 -23.26 -3.85 -15.93
C THR A 239 -21.86 -4.35 -16.28
N GLY A 240 -21.14 -4.94 -15.32
CA GLY A 240 -19.72 -5.30 -15.44
C GLY A 240 -18.77 -4.10 -15.44
N GLN A 241 -19.27 -2.88 -15.24
CA GLN A 241 -18.46 -1.67 -15.27
C GLN A 241 -17.72 -1.44 -13.95
N TRP A 242 -16.46 -1.04 -14.06
CA TRP A 242 -15.65 -0.63 -12.92
C TRP A 242 -15.74 0.88 -12.71
N ARG A 243 -15.89 1.30 -11.46
CA ARG A 243 -15.82 2.69 -11.01
C ARG A 243 -15.08 2.79 -9.70
N MET A 244 -14.63 3.97 -9.34
CA MET A 244 -14.02 4.22 -8.02
C MET A 244 -15.09 4.70 -7.04
N VAL A 245 -15.02 4.19 -5.82
CA VAL A 245 -15.83 4.63 -4.67
C VAL A 245 -14.88 5.33 -3.70
N GLU A 246 -15.18 6.58 -3.40
CA GLU A 246 -14.35 7.42 -2.55
C GLU A 246 -14.77 7.33 -1.09
N GLN A 247 -13.76 7.42 -0.22
CA GLN A 247 -13.95 7.71 1.20
C GLN A 247 -13.76 9.22 1.45
N PRO A 248 -14.38 9.78 2.51
CA PRO A 248 -14.18 11.17 2.88
C PRO A 248 -12.72 11.44 3.24
N TRP A 249 -12.31 12.70 3.12
CA TRP A 249 -11.01 13.13 3.60
C TRP A 249 -10.89 12.91 5.11
N GLN A 250 -9.75 12.36 5.50
CA GLN A 250 -9.35 12.18 6.89
C GLN A 250 -8.14 13.07 7.16
N ARG A 251 -8.20 13.80 8.27
CA ARG A 251 -7.06 14.58 8.76
C ARG A 251 -6.27 13.72 9.73
N PHE A 252 -4.95 13.79 9.63
CA PHE A 252 -4.03 13.20 10.59
C PHE A 252 -3.04 14.27 11.07
N ASP A 253 -2.73 14.24 12.35
CA ASP A 253 -1.84 15.20 13.01
C ASP A 253 -0.71 14.48 13.74
N ARG A 254 0.23 15.25 14.24
CA ARG A 254 1.29 14.75 15.08
C ARG A 254 0.88 14.92 16.53
N ASP A 255 0.63 13.83 17.21
CA ASP A 255 0.38 13.83 18.63
C ASP A 255 1.69 13.60 19.40
N TYR A 256 1.82 14.33 20.50
CA TYR A 256 2.90 14.15 21.46
C TYR A 256 2.28 13.63 22.74
N LEU A 257 2.87 12.58 23.30
CA LEU A 257 2.35 11.91 24.48
C LEU A 257 3.00 12.49 25.75
N SER A 258 2.21 12.69 26.79
CA SER A 258 2.69 12.89 28.17
C SER A 258 3.28 11.61 28.74
N ASN A 259 3.91 11.67 29.91
CA ASN A 259 4.43 10.48 30.58
C ASN A 259 3.31 9.48 30.95
N GLU A 260 2.16 10.00 31.39
CA GLU A 260 0.99 9.20 31.72
C GLU A 260 0.41 8.49 30.49
N GLU A 261 0.30 9.19 29.37
CA GLU A 261 -0.15 8.63 28.10
C GLU A 261 0.82 7.58 27.58
N LEU A 262 2.14 7.77 27.70
CA LEU A 262 3.14 6.76 27.33
C LEU A 262 2.98 5.46 28.14
N LEU A 263 2.70 5.55 29.43
CA LEU A 263 2.43 4.37 30.27
C LEU A 263 1.15 3.66 29.85
N ALA A 264 0.08 4.41 29.57
CA ALA A 264 -1.19 3.85 29.12
C ALA A 264 -1.03 3.12 27.77
N VAL A 265 -0.28 3.71 26.82
CA VAL A 265 0.04 3.08 25.53
C VAL A 265 0.84 1.79 25.71
N ALA A 266 1.83 1.77 26.62
CA ALA A 266 2.61 0.57 26.91
C ALA A 266 1.77 -0.58 27.49
N GLU A 267 0.81 -0.27 28.36
CA GLU A 267 -0.14 -1.24 28.92
C GLU A 267 -1.08 -1.78 27.84
N GLU A 268 -1.62 -0.91 26.99
CA GLU A 268 -2.50 -1.31 25.86
C GLU A 268 -1.76 -2.20 24.85
N GLN A 269 -0.51 -1.87 24.51
CA GLN A 269 0.31 -2.70 23.63
C GLN A 269 0.53 -4.09 24.22
N ALA A 270 0.90 -4.17 25.49
CA ALA A 270 1.08 -5.45 26.17
C ALA A 270 -0.20 -6.30 26.15
N ARG A 271 -1.37 -5.67 26.29
CA ARG A 271 -2.68 -6.33 26.21
C ARG A 271 -2.96 -6.86 24.81
N LEU A 272 -2.79 -6.03 23.78
CA LEU A 272 -3.05 -6.40 22.36
C LEU A 272 -2.15 -7.54 21.86
N LEU A 273 -0.90 -7.61 22.34
CA LEU A 273 0.04 -8.68 21.98
C LEU A 273 -0.21 -9.98 22.77
N SER A 274 -0.99 -9.93 23.85
CA SER A 274 -1.35 -11.12 24.64
C SER A 274 -2.61 -11.85 24.14
N GLU A 275 -3.45 -11.17 23.37
CA GLU A 275 -4.63 -11.69 22.68
C GLU A 275 -4.25 -12.46 21.39
#